data_aa773fca8ca74a503259cbcef391b74a
#
_entry.id   aa773fca8ca74a503259cbcef391b74a
#
_cell.length_a   1.000
_cell.length_b   1.000
_cell.length_c   1.000
_cell.angle_alpha   90.00
_cell.angle_beta   90.00
_cell.angle_gamma   90.00
#
_symmetry.space_group_name_H-M   'P 1'
#
loop_
_entity.id
_entity.type
_entity.pdbx_description
1 polymer ?
#
loop_
_entity_poly.entity_id
_entity_poly.type
_entity_poly.pdbx_seq_one_letter_code
_entity_poly.pdbx_strand_id
1 'polypeptide(L)'
;MTANYKLDAMLELRKYLWDQLSTRNIFDENDYWSDNLNENIVPIIPVQQVAEMNQFLSGKKHIVYDKVGMSYEDNWLICCEQIMLTLYSTSVSDINEIRNYLTDEFRRMDESARDINKWSGLSNKFKFHSIFVADISPTAPSEELQGFFAAEVILEIKYSRITDGQGRFL
;
A
#
# COMPACT_ATOMS: atom_id res chain seq x y z
N MET A 1 13.31 16.29 -20.39
CA MET A 1 12.54 15.23 -19.68
C MET A 1 11.16 15.77 -19.34
N THR A 2 10.11 15.05 -19.70
CA THR A 2 8.72 15.47 -19.44
C THR A 2 8.31 15.00 -18.05
N ALA A 3 7.73 15.88 -17.25
CA ALA A 3 7.23 15.51 -15.92
C ALA A 3 6.10 14.48 -16.04
N ASN A 4 6.15 13.45 -15.21
CA ASN A 4 5.12 12.43 -15.14
C ASN A 4 4.14 12.74 -14.01
N TYR A 5 3.00 13.34 -14.35
CA TYR A 5 1.96 13.69 -13.38
C TYR A 5 1.08 12.51 -12.94
N LYS A 6 1.24 11.34 -13.56
CA LYS A 6 0.49 10.12 -13.20
C LYS A 6 1.15 9.32 -12.08
N LEU A 7 2.35 9.70 -11.65
CA LEU A 7 3.04 9.01 -10.57
C LEU A 7 2.32 9.22 -9.23
N ASP A 8 2.25 8.14 -8.49
CA ASP A 8 1.57 8.07 -7.20
C ASP A 8 2.49 7.38 -6.18
N ALA A 9 2.70 8.03 -5.04
CA ALA A 9 3.55 7.49 -3.97
C ALA A 9 3.01 6.16 -3.42
N MET A 10 1.69 5.98 -3.38
CA MET A 10 1.09 4.72 -2.94
C MET A 10 1.42 3.56 -3.89
N LEU A 11 1.58 3.80 -5.18
CA LEU A 11 2.02 2.77 -6.12
C LEU A 11 3.44 2.27 -5.82
N GLU A 12 4.32 3.15 -5.38
CA GLU A 12 5.66 2.77 -4.94
C GLU A 12 5.63 2.02 -3.60
N LEU A 13 4.85 2.51 -2.65
CA LEU A 13 4.66 1.84 -1.37
C LEU A 13 4.03 0.46 -1.54
N ARG A 14 3.09 0.31 -2.46
CA ARG A 14 2.46 -0.97 -2.84
C ARG A 14 3.50 -2.00 -3.27
N LYS A 15 4.47 -1.62 -4.09
CA LYS A 15 5.54 -2.51 -4.54
C LYS A 15 6.38 -3.01 -3.36
N TYR A 16 6.74 -2.11 -2.46
CA TYR A 16 7.47 -2.45 -1.25
C TYR A 16 6.69 -3.38 -0.34
N LEU A 17 5.41 -3.08 -0.10
CA LEU A 17 4.54 -3.92 0.74
C LEU A 17 4.39 -5.33 0.15
N TRP A 18 4.21 -5.44 -1.15
CA TRP A 18 4.13 -6.75 -1.82
C TRP A 18 5.43 -7.55 -1.65
N ASP A 19 6.57 -6.93 -1.87
CA ASP A 19 7.87 -7.55 -1.67
C ASP A 19 8.03 -8.08 -0.23
N GLN A 20 7.69 -7.27 0.75
CA GLN A 20 7.81 -7.65 2.16
C GLN A 20 6.81 -8.72 2.59
N LEU A 21 5.56 -8.61 2.17
CA LEU A 21 4.51 -9.55 2.54
C LEU A 21 4.71 -10.92 1.87
N SER A 22 5.16 -10.96 0.63
CA SER A 22 5.46 -12.20 -0.07
C SER A 22 6.75 -12.86 0.44
N THR A 23 7.81 -12.10 0.69
CA THR A 23 9.06 -12.63 1.25
C THR A 23 8.87 -13.24 2.64
N ARG A 24 7.95 -12.72 3.43
CA ARG A 24 7.61 -13.23 4.77
C ARG A 24 6.56 -14.37 4.75
N ASN A 25 6.13 -14.79 3.57
CA ASN A 25 5.08 -15.79 3.36
C ASN A 25 3.73 -15.42 4.00
N ILE A 26 3.48 -14.14 4.21
CA ILE A 26 2.16 -13.63 4.61
C ILE A 26 1.19 -13.74 3.43
N PHE A 27 1.69 -13.49 2.21
CA PHE A 27 1.04 -13.83 0.96
C PHE A 27 1.87 -14.90 0.23
N ASP A 28 1.21 -15.93 -0.30
CA ASP A 28 1.85 -16.90 -1.20
C ASP A 28 1.74 -16.38 -2.64
N GLU A 29 2.86 -16.10 -3.28
CA GLU A 29 2.90 -15.58 -4.64
C GLU A 29 2.16 -16.49 -5.64
N ASN A 30 2.17 -17.81 -5.40
CA ASN A 30 1.50 -18.78 -6.28
C ASN A 30 -0.01 -18.58 -6.32
N ASP A 31 -0.62 -18.11 -5.24
CA ASP A 31 -2.07 -17.85 -5.18
C ASP A 31 -2.49 -16.66 -6.07
N TYR A 32 -1.54 -15.82 -6.45
CA TYR A 32 -1.78 -14.59 -7.20
C TYR A 32 -1.17 -14.60 -8.60
N TRP A 33 -0.76 -15.77 -9.07
CA TRP A 33 -0.27 -15.92 -10.43
C TRP A 33 -1.42 -15.85 -11.43
N SER A 34 -1.25 -15.08 -12.50
CA SER A 34 -2.20 -14.98 -13.60
C SER A 34 -1.62 -15.62 -14.86
N ASP A 35 -2.20 -16.72 -15.29
CA ASP A 35 -1.80 -17.39 -16.55
C ASP A 35 -2.06 -16.51 -17.76
N ASN A 36 -3.12 -15.70 -17.74
CA ASN A 36 -3.46 -14.81 -18.84
C ASN A 36 -2.44 -13.69 -19.05
N LEU A 37 -1.88 -13.16 -17.96
CA LEU A 37 -0.89 -12.07 -17.99
C LEU A 37 0.54 -12.59 -17.88
N ASN A 38 0.73 -13.87 -17.52
CA ASN A 38 2.02 -14.49 -17.26
C ASN A 38 2.84 -13.70 -16.21
N GLU A 39 2.16 -13.23 -15.17
CA GLU A 39 2.75 -12.48 -14.07
C GLU A 39 1.93 -12.60 -12.78
N ASN A 40 2.53 -12.23 -11.65
CA ASN A 40 1.80 -12.08 -10.40
C ASN A 40 0.95 -10.80 -10.40
N ILE A 41 -0.31 -10.95 -10.00
CA ILE A 41 -1.18 -9.82 -9.71
C ILE A 41 -0.99 -9.45 -8.24
N VAL A 42 -0.54 -8.23 -7.99
CA VAL A 42 -0.35 -7.73 -6.62
C VAL A 42 -1.71 -7.54 -5.95
N PRO A 43 -2.02 -8.26 -4.86
CA PRO A 43 -3.32 -8.21 -4.20
C PRO A 43 -3.47 -7.00 -3.27
N ILE A 44 -2.89 -5.89 -3.64
CA ILE A 44 -3.01 -4.57 -2.99
C ILE A 44 -3.51 -3.63 -4.07
N ILE A 45 -4.80 -3.38 -4.10
CA ILE A 45 -5.47 -2.72 -5.22
C ILE A 45 -6.20 -1.45 -4.80
N PRO A 46 -6.24 -0.42 -5.65
CA PRO A 46 -7.05 0.75 -5.39
C PRO A 46 -8.54 0.42 -5.44
N VAL A 47 -9.34 1.11 -4.66
CA VAL A 47 -10.79 0.91 -4.59
C VAL A 47 -11.46 0.98 -5.97
N GLN A 48 -10.94 1.78 -6.88
CA GLN A 48 -11.47 1.94 -8.24
C GLN A 48 -11.32 0.67 -9.10
N GLN A 49 -10.42 -0.25 -8.75
CA GLN A 49 -10.16 -1.50 -9.48
C GLN A 49 -10.86 -2.72 -8.88
N VAL A 50 -11.58 -2.56 -7.78
CA VAL A 50 -12.22 -3.69 -7.08
C VAL A 50 -13.16 -4.47 -7.99
N ALA A 51 -14.00 -3.78 -8.77
CA ALA A 51 -14.96 -4.41 -9.67
C ALA A 51 -14.27 -5.30 -10.74
N GLU A 52 -13.14 -4.84 -11.28
CA GLU A 52 -12.38 -5.58 -12.29
C GLU A 52 -11.68 -6.81 -11.72
N MET A 53 -11.31 -6.75 -10.44
CA MET A 53 -10.50 -7.77 -9.78
C MET A 53 -11.32 -8.78 -8.97
N ASN A 54 -12.62 -8.56 -8.80
CA ASN A 54 -13.48 -9.41 -7.95
C ASN A 54 -13.40 -10.89 -8.28
N GLN A 55 -13.40 -11.26 -9.56
CA GLN A 55 -13.36 -12.65 -9.97
C GLN A 55 -12.01 -13.30 -9.62
N PHE A 56 -10.91 -12.60 -9.88
CA PHE A 56 -9.56 -13.09 -9.57
C PHE A 56 -9.33 -13.22 -8.07
N LEU A 57 -9.83 -12.27 -7.27
CA LEU A 57 -9.65 -12.21 -5.82
C LEU A 57 -10.70 -12.99 -5.04
N SER A 58 -11.60 -13.69 -5.72
CA SER A 58 -12.64 -14.50 -5.08
C SER A 58 -12.04 -15.55 -4.13
N GLY A 59 -12.41 -15.50 -2.85
CA GLY A 59 -11.90 -16.38 -1.82
C GLY A 59 -10.46 -16.11 -1.37
N LYS A 60 -9.78 -15.13 -1.94
CA LYS A 60 -8.38 -14.82 -1.64
C LYS A 60 -8.26 -13.59 -0.73
N LYS A 61 -7.32 -13.65 0.22
CA LYS A 61 -6.98 -12.47 1.03
C LYS A 61 -6.37 -11.38 0.15
N HIS A 62 -6.74 -10.14 0.41
CA HIS A 62 -6.27 -9.00 -0.34
C HIS A 62 -6.43 -7.70 0.45
N ILE A 63 -5.81 -6.66 -0.04
CA ILE A 63 -5.87 -5.32 0.54
C ILE A 63 -6.44 -4.37 -0.50
N VAL A 64 -7.45 -3.61 -0.10
CA VAL A 64 -8.00 -2.51 -0.91
C VAL A 64 -7.56 -1.21 -0.28
N TYR A 65 -7.01 -0.29 -1.05
CA TYR A 65 -6.60 1.01 -0.53
C TYR A 65 -7.40 2.15 -1.16
N ASP A 66 -7.61 3.18 -0.34
CA ASP A 66 -8.25 4.43 -0.75
C ASP A 66 -7.54 5.62 -0.10
N LYS A 67 -7.45 6.71 -0.82
CA LYS A 67 -6.93 7.97 -0.29
C LYS A 67 -8.06 8.71 0.41
N VAL A 68 -7.93 8.92 1.71
CA VAL A 68 -8.97 9.55 2.53
C VAL A 68 -8.62 10.97 2.95
N GLY A 69 -7.40 11.41 2.72
CA GLY A 69 -6.96 12.77 3.01
C GLY A 69 -5.65 13.13 2.35
N MET A 70 -5.47 14.41 2.07
CA MET A 70 -4.23 14.95 1.51
C MET A 70 -4.03 16.37 2.01
N SER A 71 -2.80 16.71 2.40
CA SER A 71 -2.37 18.06 2.74
C SER A 71 -0.92 18.28 2.31
N TYR A 72 -0.49 19.54 2.31
CA TYR A 72 0.88 19.92 1.97
C TYR A 72 1.50 20.71 3.11
N GLU A 73 2.81 20.52 3.31
CA GLU A 73 3.63 21.24 4.28
C GLU A 73 4.81 21.90 3.55
N ASP A 74 5.47 22.86 4.23
CA ASP A 74 6.69 23.52 3.78
C ASP A 74 6.62 24.03 2.32
N ASN A 75 5.71 24.96 2.05
CA ASN A 75 5.56 25.60 0.74
C ASN A 75 5.29 24.57 -0.38
N TRP A 76 4.48 23.56 -0.09
CA TRP A 76 4.08 22.53 -1.04
C TRP A 76 5.19 21.52 -1.41
N LEU A 77 6.30 21.53 -0.69
CA LEU A 77 7.41 20.61 -0.93
C LEU A 77 7.13 19.21 -0.39
N ILE A 78 6.43 19.12 0.74
CA ILE A 78 6.10 17.86 1.41
C ILE A 78 4.61 17.62 1.31
N CYS A 79 4.25 16.49 0.74
CA CYS A 79 2.87 16.01 0.69
C CYS A 79 2.63 15.05 1.86
N CYS A 80 1.51 15.22 2.54
CA CYS A 80 1.00 14.32 3.57
C CYS A 80 -0.28 13.68 3.07
N GLU A 81 -0.31 12.36 2.91
CA GLU A 81 -1.48 11.61 2.49
C GLU A 81 -1.91 10.64 3.61
N GLN A 82 -3.22 10.52 3.78
CA GLN A 82 -3.81 9.47 4.59
C GLN A 82 -4.39 8.41 3.66
N ILE A 83 -3.93 7.18 3.82
CA ILE A 83 -4.33 6.03 3.02
C ILE A 83 -5.05 5.04 3.94
N MET A 84 -6.28 4.72 3.63
CA MET A 84 -7.01 3.65 4.29
C MET A 84 -6.73 2.34 3.57
N LEU A 85 -6.20 1.36 4.31
CA LEU A 85 -6.02 -0.01 3.86
C LEU A 85 -7.15 -0.85 4.46
N THR A 86 -8.00 -1.44 3.64
CA THR A 86 -8.98 -2.42 4.09
C THR A 86 -8.47 -3.81 3.80
N LEU A 87 -8.24 -4.57 4.87
CA LEU A 87 -7.70 -5.92 4.83
C LEU A 87 -8.85 -6.90 4.74
N TYR A 88 -8.91 -7.73 3.70
CA TYR A 88 -9.94 -8.75 3.51
C TYR A 88 -9.35 -10.15 3.53
N SER A 89 -9.98 -11.05 4.27
CA SER A 89 -9.71 -12.49 4.24
C SER A 89 -10.93 -13.29 4.72
N THR A 90 -11.00 -14.53 4.32
CA THR A 90 -11.95 -15.51 4.89
C THR A 90 -11.49 -16.01 6.26
N SER A 91 -10.30 -15.68 6.69
CA SER A 91 -9.70 -16.06 7.97
C SER A 91 -9.32 -14.84 8.80
N VAL A 92 -9.83 -14.77 10.04
CA VAL A 92 -9.43 -13.72 10.99
C VAL A 92 -7.94 -13.76 11.30
N SER A 93 -7.34 -14.95 11.33
CA SER A 93 -5.91 -15.14 11.56
C SER A 93 -5.06 -14.43 10.51
N ASP A 94 -5.44 -14.51 9.23
CA ASP A 94 -4.73 -13.84 8.13
C ASP A 94 -4.78 -12.31 8.29
N ILE A 95 -5.95 -11.79 8.66
CA ILE A 95 -6.11 -10.34 8.87
C ILE A 95 -5.23 -9.87 10.04
N ASN A 96 -5.20 -10.64 11.12
CA ASN A 96 -4.36 -10.32 12.28
C ASN A 96 -2.87 -10.34 11.91
N GLU A 97 -2.44 -11.29 11.09
CA GLU A 97 -1.06 -11.39 10.62
C GLU A 97 -0.66 -10.18 9.79
N ILE A 98 -1.47 -9.79 8.81
CA ILE A 98 -1.22 -8.61 7.97
C ILE A 98 -1.21 -7.34 8.85
N ARG A 99 -2.18 -7.18 9.72
CA ARG A 99 -2.28 -6.02 10.61
C ARG A 99 -1.09 -5.91 11.55
N ASN A 100 -0.66 -7.01 12.14
CA ASN A 100 0.50 -7.03 13.03
C ASN A 100 1.79 -6.67 12.26
N TYR A 101 1.94 -7.19 11.06
CA TYR A 101 3.07 -6.81 10.21
C TYR A 101 3.07 -5.31 9.91
N LEU A 102 1.96 -4.75 9.48
CA LEU A 102 1.86 -3.31 9.16
C LEU A 102 2.16 -2.45 10.39
N THR A 103 1.62 -2.84 11.54
CA THR A 103 1.86 -2.12 12.81
C THR A 103 3.33 -2.18 13.22
N ASP A 104 3.95 -3.34 13.13
CA ASP A 104 5.37 -3.50 13.48
C ASP A 104 6.28 -2.75 12.51
N GLU A 105 6.02 -2.82 11.22
CA GLU A 105 6.82 -2.14 10.21
C GLU A 105 6.75 -0.62 10.38
N PHE A 106 5.56 -0.07 10.51
CA PHE A 106 5.39 1.38 10.48
C PHE A 106 5.37 2.08 11.83
N ARG A 107 5.48 1.36 12.95
CA ARG A 107 5.73 2.01 14.26
C ARG A 107 7.11 2.69 14.32
N ARG A 108 8.03 2.29 13.45
CA ARG A 108 9.38 2.86 13.37
C ARG A 108 9.42 4.20 12.64
N MET A 109 8.30 4.65 12.08
CA MET A 109 8.11 5.96 11.45
C MET A 109 9.21 6.34 10.43
N ASP A 110 10.15 7.19 10.83
CA ASP A 110 11.24 7.68 9.98
C ASP A 110 12.19 6.58 9.53
N GLU A 111 12.44 5.57 10.36
CA GLU A 111 13.29 4.43 9.99
C GLU A 111 12.66 3.60 8.88
N SER A 112 11.36 3.37 8.94
CA SER A 112 10.63 2.66 7.88
C SER A 112 10.72 3.42 6.56
N ALA A 113 10.58 4.74 6.60
CA ALA A 113 10.75 5.58 5.42
C ALA A 113 12.16 5.49 4.84
N ARG A 114 13.20 5.47 5.69
CA ARG A 114 14.58 5.28 5.24
C ARG A 114 14.81 3.93 4.60
N ASP A 115 14.25 2.87 5.17
CA ASP A 115 14.36 1.52 4.61
C ASP A 115 13.71 1.43 3.23
N ILE A 116 12.53 2.03 3.06
CA ILE A 116 11.85 2.10 1.78
C ILE A 116 12.66 2.88 0.76
N ASN A 117 13.22 4.04 1.14
CA ASN A 117 14.04 4.86 0.24
C ASN A 117 15.31 4.13 -0.24
N LYS A 118 15.82 3.17 0.53
CA LYS A 118 16.99 2.35 0.17
C LYS A 118 16.62 1.10 -0.61
N TRP A 119 15.36 0.75 -0.65
CA TRP A 119 14.91 -0.46 -1.34
C TRP A 119 15.14 -0.35 -2.84
N SER A 120 15.73 -1.39 -3.44
CA SER A 120 16.15 -1.40 -4.84
C SER A 120 15.00 -1.36 -5.85
N GLY A 121 13.80 -1.75 -5.44
CA GLY A 121 12.60 -1.72 -6.28
C GLY A 121 11.92 -0.37 -6.40
N LEU A 122 12.39 0.65 -5.66
CA LEU A 122 11.83 2.00 -5.72
C LEU A 122 12.23 2.70 -7.02
N SER A 123 11.31 3.47 -7.61
CA SER A 123 11.54 4.16 -8.89
C SER A 123 12.45 5.39 -8.81
N ASN A 124 12.88 5.81 -7.63
CA ASN A 124 13.63 7.05 -7.39
C ASN A 124 12.89 8.34 -7.80
N LYS A 125 11.57 8.30 -7.86
CA LYS A 125 10.73 9.48 -8.16
C LYS A 125 10.17 10.14 -6.89
N PHE A 126 10.21 9.42 -5.78
CA PHE A 126 9.72 9.87 -4.48
C PHE A 126 10.80 9.68 -3.41
N LYS A 127 10.75 10.56 -2.42
CA LYS A 127 11.49 10.42 -1.16
C LYS A 127 10.49 10.40 -0.02
N PHE A 128 10.41 9.29 0.69
CA PHE A 128 9.58 9.17 1.88
C PHE A 128 10.29 9.78 3.08
N HIS A 129 9.55 10.54 3.87
CA HIS A 129 10.04 11.20 5.09
C HIS A 129 9.57 10.47 6.34
N SER A 130 8.30 10.09 6.38
CA SER A 130 7.73 9.27 7.45
C SER A 130 6.54 8.47 6.97
N ILE A 131 6.34 7.30 7.56
CA ILE A 131 5.17 6.47 7.36
C ILE A 131 4.79 5.88 8.71
N PHE A 132 3.55 6.07 9.14
CA PHE A 132 3.09 5.49 10.39
C PHE A 132 1.61 5.10 10.33
N VAL A 133 1.24 4.19 11.23
CA VAL A 133 -0.16 3.78 11.42
C VAL A 133 -0.86 4.82 12.27
N ALA A 134 -1.82 5.53 11.68
CA ALA A 134 -2.58 6.57 12.36
C ALA A 134 -3.79 6.01 13.11
N ASP A 135 -4.42 4.95 12.58
CA ASP A 135 -5.58 4.31 13.22
C ASP A 135 -5.72 2.86 12.76
N ILE A 136 -6.37 2.05 13.59
CA ILE A 136 -6.64 0.63 13.35
C ILE A 136 -8.05 0.30 13.84
N SER A 137 -8.85 -0.35 12.99
CA SER A 137 -10.14 -0.89 13.42
C SER A 137 -10.03 -2.34 13.92
N PRO A 138 -10.96 -2.82 14.77
CA PRO A 138 -11.08 -4.23 15.06
C PRO A 138 -11.50 -5.02 13.82
N THR A 139 -11.16 -6.32 13.79
CA THR A 139 -11.63 -7.24 12.74
C THR A 139 -13.10 -7.59 12.98
N ALA A 140 -13.90 -7.50 11.93
CA ALA A 140 -15.33 -7.82 11.95
C ALA A 140 -15.75 -8.50 10.63
N PRO A 141 -16.89 -9.21 10.60
CA PRO A 141 -17.46 -9.68 9.35
C PRO A 141 -17.66 -8.52 8.37
N SER A 142 -17.30 -8.71 7.09
CA SER A 142 -17.47 -7.69 6.07
C SER A 142 -18.92 -7.60 5.61
N GLU A 143 -19.46 -6.39 5.57
CA GLU A 143 -20.75 -6.11 4.96
C GLU A 143 -20.70 -6.08 3.44
N GLU A 144 -19.54 -5.75 2.87
CA GLU A 144 -19.35 -5.60 1.43
C GLU A 144 -19.04 -6.92 0.72
N LEU A 145 -18.27 -7.81 1.36
CA LEU A 145 -17.87 -9.10 0.81
C LEU A 145 -18.40 -10.24 1.67
N GLN A 146 -19.43 -10.92 1.19
CA GLN A 146 -20.01 -12.06 1.91
C GLN A 146 -18.98 -13.16 2.14
N GLY A 147 -18.90 -13.65 3.38
CA GLY A 147 -17.96 -14.71 3.78
C GLY A 147 -16.56 -14.21 4.11
N PHE A 148 -16.30 -12.92 3.97
CA PHE A 148 -15.04 -12.30 4.36
C PHE A 148 -15.15 -11.61 5.72
N PHE A 149 -14.00 -11.52 6.38
CA PHE A 149 -13.77 -10.58 7.48
C PHE A 149 -12.98 -9.39 6.95
N ALA A 150 -13.09 -8.26 7.61
CA ALA A 150 -12.37 -7.05 7.26
C ALA A 150 -11.83 -6.32 8.49
N ALA A 151 -10.71 -5.64 8.32
CA ALA A 151 -10.18 -4.66 9.26
C ALA A 151 -9.60 -3.49 8.47
N GLU A 152 -9.62 -2.30 9.06
CA GLU A 152 -9.09 -1.10 8.44
C GLU A 152 -7.81 -0.66 9.17
N VAL A 153 -6.82 -0.24 8.40
CA VAL A 153 -5.60 0.38 8.89
C VAL A 153 -5.41 1.68 8.13
N ILE A 154 -5.30 2.79 8.84
CA ILE A 154 -5.03 4.08 8.24
C ILE A 154 -3.54 4.37 8.37
N LEU A 155 -2.86 4.53 7.23
CA LEU A 155 -1.48 4.98 7.16
C LEU A 155 -1.45 6.48 6.88
N GLU A 156 -0.56 7.19 7.57
CA GLU A 156 -0.16 8.54 7.19
C GLU A 156 1.23 8.49 6.57
N ILE A 157 1.34 8.96 5.34
CA ILE A 157 2.60 8.99 4.60
C ILE A 157 2.99 10.43 4.29
N LYS A 158 4.24 10.78 4.59
CA LYS A 158 4.84 12.05 4.21
C LYS A 158 5.94 11.81 3.21
N TYR A 159 5.87 12.48 2.08
CA TYR A 159 6.85 12.32 1.01
C TYR A 159 7.04 13.61 0.21
N SER A 160 8.13 13.68 -0.52
CA SER A 160 8.34 14.68 -1.55
C SER A 160 8.61 13.99 -2.89
N ARG A 161 8.25 14.66 -3.99
CA ARG A 161 8.67 14.22 -5.31
C ARG A 161 10.09 14.73 -5.58
N ILE A 162 10.89 13.88 -6.19
CA ILE A 162 12.24 14.25 -6.57
C ILE A 162 12.17 15.14 -7.81
N THR A 163 12.92 16.23 -7.78
CA THR A 163 13.00 17.20 -8.86
C THR A 163 14.39 17.17 -9.51
N ASP A 164 14.46 17.63 -10.74
CA ASP A 164 15.73 17.95 -11.38
C ASP A 164 16.35 19.25 -10.82
N GLY A 165 17.55 19.60 -11.26
CA GLY A 165 18.24 20.81 -10.81
C GLY A 165 17.53 22.13 -11.21
N GLN A 166 16.41 22.07 -11.93
CA GLN A 166 15.59 23.21 -12.33
C GLN A 166 14.23 23.23 -11.61
N GLY A 167 14.04 22.36 -10.62
CA GLY A 167 12.79 22.26 -9.85
C GLY A 167 11.64 21.58 -10.56
N ARG A 168 11.89 20.89 -11.70
CA ARG A 168 10.87 20.12 -12.40
C ARG A 168 10.82 18.69 -11.87
N PHE A 169 9.64 18.12 -11.76
CA PHE A 169 9.49 16.72 -11.32
C PHE A 169 10.12 15.75 -12.35
N LEU A 170 10.85 14.81 -11.80
CA LEU A 170 11.42 13.71 -12.58
C LEU A 170 10.36 12.69 -12.99
#